data_66b9a2544e268593e2137b32602a3973
#
_entry.id   66b9a2544e268593e2137b32602a3973
#
_cell.length_a   1.000
_cell.length_b   1.000
_cell.length_c   1.000
_cell.angle_alpha   90.00
_cell.angle_beta   90.00
_cell.angle_gamma   90.00
#
_symmetry.space_group_name_H-M   'P 1'
#
loop_
_entity.id
_entity.type
_entity.pdbx_description
1 polymer ?
#
loop_
_entity_poly.entity_id
_entity_poly.type
_entity_poly.pdbx_seq_one_letter_code
_entity_poly.pdbx_strand_id
1 'polypeptide(L)'
;FWAVFLHTAFPNNPVIPKNFVALKMPKDDTFKDTLLIHRKDGRFEWDDEIERNYKDVMDQFDKKVFIDFEKHHYEKFKFKDDCELFVEPDLGKFMQYINGCKVFMTNATGTLCMATSMNSPRIGEVGKFITPHYMHDHLFFDDAEFFDHSGVLTPNPKYLKHK
;
A
#
# COMPACT_ATOMS: atom_id res chain seq x y z
N PHE A 1 4.46 0.56 -10.62
CA PHE A 1 3.85 1.43 -11.64
C PHE A 1 4.90 2.31 -12.32
N TRP A 2 5.65 3.13 -11.56
CA TRP A 2 6.68 3.99 -12.13
C TRP A 2 7.82 3.23 -12.79
N ALA A 3 8.28 2.12 -12.21
CA ALA A 3 9.31 1.28 -12.78
C ALA A 3 8.88 0.68 -14.12
N VAL A 4 7.65 0.18 -14.20
CA VAL A 4 7.08 -0.35 -15.44
C VAL A 4 6.85 0.77 -16.45
N PHE A 5 6.32 1.92 -16.03
CA PHE A 5 6.14 3.08 -16.89
C PHE A 5 7.48 3.57 -17.47
N LEU A 6 8.50 3.73 -16.64
CA LEU A 6 9.83 4.14 -17.08
C LEU A 6 10.47 3.10 -18.03
N HIS A 7 10.31 1.82 -17.75
CA HIS A 7 10.85 0.76 -18.61
C HIS A 7 10.11 0.67 -19.95
N THR A 8 8.80 0.92 -19.96
CA THR A 8 7.99 0.91 -21.20
C THR A 8 8.20 2.17 -22.01
N ALA A 9 8.26 3.35 -21.36
CA ALA A 9 8.45 4.62 -22.03
C ALA A 9 9.91 4.86 -22.52
N PHE A 10 10.87 4.20 -21.89
CA PHE A 10 12.30 4.36 -22.19
C PHE A 10 13.01 3.01 -22.22
N PRO A 11 12.74 2.14 -23.22
CA PRO A 11 13.26 0.77 -23.28
C PRO A 11 14.80 0.68 -23.34
N ASN A 12 15.49 1.76 -23.70
CA ASN A 12 16.94 1.85 -23.78
C ASN A 12 17.57 2.56 -22.57
N ASN A 13 16.82 2.76 -21.51
CA ASN A 13 17.24 3.58 -20.39
C ASN A 13 17.93 2.78 -19.29
N PRO A 14 18.82 3.43 -18.53
CA PRO A 14 19.61 2.77 -17.50
C PRO A 14 18.74 2.11 -16.42
N VAL A 15 19.30 1.07 -15.85
CA VAL A 15 18.75 0.32 -14.71
C VAL A 15 18.18 1.27 -13.67
N ILE A 16 16.88 1.14 -13.40
CA ILE A 16 16.24 1.82 -12.26
C ILE A 16 16.94 1.30 -11.00
N PRO A 17 17.56 2.17 -10.18
CA PRO A 17 18.20 1.72 -8.97
C PRO A 17 17.19 1.02 -8.05
N LYS A 18 17.62 -0.08 -7.43
CA LYS A 18 16.80 -0.74 -6.41
C LYS A 18 16.52 0.24 -5.26
N ASN A 19 15.30 0.22 -4.74
CA ASN A 19 14.84 1.12 -3.68
C ASN A 19 14.93 2.62 -4.05
N PHE A 20 14.67 2.95 -5.30
CA PHE A 20 14.67 4.33 -5.76
C PHE A 20 13.62 5.18 -5.03
N VAL A 21 14.03 6.35 -4.57
CA VAL A 21 13.15 7.35 -3.93
C VAL A 21 12.95 8.51 -4.89
N ALA A 22 11.75 8.60 -5.49
CA ALA A 22 11.39 9.70 -6.40
C ALA A 22 10.98 10.97 -5.64
N LEU A 23 10.39 10.81 -4.45
CA LEU A 23 9.91 11.90 -3.62
C LEU A 23 10.50 11.79 -2.22
N LYS A 24 11.30 12.76 -1.83
CA LYS A 24 11.83 12.88 -0.46
C LYS A 24 10.83 13.64 0.41
N MET A 25 10.22 12.95 1.36
CA MET A 25 9.35 13.53 2.38
C MET A 25 9.93 13.29 3.77
N PRO A 26 9.79 14.23 4.71
CA PRO A 26 10.06 13.97 6.11
C PRO A 26 9.22 12.78 6.61
N LYS A 27 9.76 12.05 7.60
CA LYS A 27 8.99 11.04 8.32
C LYS A 27 8.32 11.70 9.52
N ASP A 28 7.06 11.34 9.76
CA ASP A 28 6.39 11.62 11.02
C ASP A 28 6.25 10.32 11.80
N ASP A 29 6.84 10.25 12.99
CA ASP A 29 6.95 9.03 13.80
C ASP A 29 5.67 8.70 14.60
N THR A 30 4.58 9.48 14.43
CA THR A 30 3.30 9.24 15.13
C THR A 30 2.82 7.79 14.97
N PHE A 31 3.02 7.21 13.80
CA PHE A 31 2.57 5.86 13.47
C PHE A 31 3.72 4.86 13.24
N LYS A 32 4.93 5.09 13.78
CA LYS A 32 6.14 4.27 13.54
C LYS A 32 5.97 2.77 13.84
N ASP A 33 5.08 2.40 14.75
CA ASP A 33 4.81 1.01 15.16
C ASP A 33 3.44 0.53 14.69
N THR A 34 2.78 1.24 13.76
CA THR A 34 1.39 1.08 13.40
C THR A 34 1.24 0.54 11.97
N LEU A 35 0.31 -0.38 11.76
CA LEU A 35 -0.26 -0.65 10.44
C LEU A 35 -1.19 0.50 10.08
N LEU A 36 -0.78 1.31 9.13
CA LEU A 36 -1.59 2.40 8.61
C LEU A 36 -2.36 1.91 7.38
N ILE A 37 -3.68 2.10 7.36
CA ILE A 37 -4.57 1.54 6.34
C ILE A 37 -5.30 2.68 5.64
N HIS A 38 -5.38 2.63 4.31
CA HIS A 38 -6.28 3.47 3.52
C HIS A 38 -6.82 2.66 2.34
N ARG A 39 -8.09 2.36 2.35
CA ARG A 39 -8.75 1.66 1.24
C ARG A 39 -9.86 2.53 0.68
N LYS A 40 -9.66 3.03 -0.53
CA LYS A 40 -10.68 3.80 -1.25
C LYS A 40 -11.86 2.90 -1.61
N ASP A 41 -13.03 3.29 -1.14
CA ASP A 41 -14.30 2.62 -1.48
C ASP A 41 -14.62 2.70 -2.98
N GLY A 42 -15.34 1.69 -3.48
CA GLY A 42 -15.82 1.63 -4.87
C GLY A 42 -14.72 1.40 -5.92
N ARG A 43 -13.47 1.19 -5.51
CA ARG A 43 -12.37 0.89 -6.45
C ARG A 43 -12.32 -0.58 -6.84
N PHE A 44 -12.43 -1.45 -5.83
CA PHE A 44 -12.47 -2.91 -5.97
C PHE A 44 -13.54 -3.47 -5.03
N GLU A 45 -14.23 -4.50 -5.47
CA GLU A 45 -15.18 -5.23 -4.62
C GLU A 45 -14.44 -6.06 -3.58
N TRP A 46 -15.13 -6.34 -2.47
CA TRP A 46 -14.68 -7.30 -1.50
C TRP A 46 -14.99 -8.71 -1.98
N ASP A 47 -14.04 -9.60 -1.88
CA ASP A 47 -14.21 -11.04 -2.03
C ASP A 47 -13.47 -11.79 -0.91
N ASP A 48 -13.67 -13.10 -0.81
CA ASP A 48 -13.09 -13.90 0.26
C ASP A 48 -11.56 -13.87 0.28
N GLU A 49 -10.92 -13.74 -0.88
CA GLU A 49 -9.46 -13.67 -0.98
C GLU A 49 -8.92 -12.32 -0.49
N ILE A 50 -9.53 -11.24 -0.91
CA ILE A 50 -9.20 -9.89 -0.47
C ILE A 50 -9.41 -9.77 1.04
N GLU A 51 -10.57 -10.20 1.55
CA GLU A 51 -10.88 -10.18 2.98
C GLU A 51 -9.86 -10.95 3.81
N ARG A 52 -9.51 -12.16 3.38
CA ARG A 52 -8.52 -12.97 4.06
C ARG A 52 -7.16 -12.27 4.12
N ASN A 53 -6.68 -11.71 3.00
CA ASN A 53 -5.40 -11.02 2.99
C ASN A 53 -5.39 -9.79 3.91
N TYR A 54 -6.49 -8.99 3.94
CA TYR A 54 -6.62 -7.89 4.90
C TYR A 54 -6.56 -8.40 6.33
N LYS A 55 -7.37 -9.41 6.67
CA LYS A 55 -7.41 -9.98 8.00
C LYS A 55 -6.06 -10.56 8.43
N ASP A 56 -5.44 -11.36 7.59
CA ASP A 56 -4.14 -11.98 7.87
C ASP A 56 -3.02 -10.96 8.14
N VAL A 57 -3.05 -9.83 7.44
CA VAL A 57 -2.11 -8.74 7.71
C VAL A 57 -2.48 -8.02 9.00
N MET A 58 -3.74 -7.63 9.17
CA MET A 58 -4.21 -6.87 10.34
C MET A 58 -3.97 -7.63 11.66
N ASP A 59 -4.14 -8.95 11.66
CA ASP A 59 -3.92 -9.80 12.84
C ASP A 59 -2.45 -9.84 13.32
N GLN A 60 -1.50 -9.36 12.50
CA GLN A 60 -0.08 -9.28 12.87
C GLN A 60 0.31 -7.98 13.58
N PHE A 61 -0.61 -7.04 13.73
CA PHE A 61 -0.33 -5.73 14.31
C PHE A 61 -1.27 -5.43 15.49
N ASP A 62 -0.68 -5.03 16.61
CA ASP A 62 -1.44 -4.58 17.78
C ASP A 62 -2.10 -3.21 17.53
N LYS A 63 -1.38 -2.31 16.82
CA LYS A 63 -1.87 -0.98 16.48
C LYS A 63 -2.25 -0.91 15.01
N LYS A 64 -3.51 -0.61 14.75
CA LYS A 64 -4.10 -0.47 13.42
C LYS A 64 -4.87 0.84 13.34
N VAL A 65 -4.56 1.67 12.36
CA VAL A 65 -5.20 2.95 12.14
C VAL A 65 -5.63 3.05 10.68
N PHE A 66 -6.90 3.32 10.47
CA PHE A 66 -7.39 3.71 9.16
C PHE A 66 -7.21 5.22 9.01
N ILE A 67 -6.36 5.63 8.07
CA ILE A 67 -6.16 7.04 7.76
C ILE A 67 -6.99 7.43 6.54
N ASP A 68 -7.74 8.53 6.64
CA ASP A 68 -8.57 9.03 5.55
C ASP A 68 -8.48 10.56 5.48
N PHE A 69 -8.76 11.12 4.31
CA PHE A 69 -8.93 12.57 4.14
C PHE A 69 -10.26 13.06 4.72
N GLU A 70 -11.26 12.18 4.72
CA GLU A 70 -12.61 12.36 5.24
C GLU A 70 -13.02 11.09 5.97
N LYS A 71 -14.28 10.91 6.35
CA LYS A 71 -14.76 9.67 6.99
C LYS A 71 -15.32 8.64 6.00
N HIS A 72 -15.49 9.05 4.76
CA HIS A 72 -16.31 8.33 3.79
C HIS A 72 -15.82 6.91 3.52
N HIS A 73 -14.51 6.71 3.33
CA HIS A 73 -13.96 5.39 3.03
C HIS A 73 -13.90 4.49 4.26
N TYR A 74 -13.64 5.07 5.44
CA TYR A 74 -13.66 4.34 6.69
C TYR A 74 -15.04 3.75 7.00
N GLU A 75 -16.12 4.50 6.82
CA GLU A 75 -17.47 4.02 7.10
C GLU A 75 -17.86 2.78 6.29
N LYS A 76 -17.26 2.61 5.13
CA LYS A 76 -17.46 1.47 4.22
C LYS A 76 -16.36 0.41 4.31
N PHE A 77 -15.35 0.63 5.12
CA PHE A 77 -14.29 -0.34 5.33
C PHE A 77 -14.81 -1.51 6.16
N LYS A 78 -14.64 -2.73 5.64
CA LYS A 78 -15.23 -3.94 6.24
C LYS A 78 -14.70 -4.24 7.65
N PHE A 79 -13.46 -3.88 7.94
CA PHE A 79 -12.78 -4.10 9.22
C PHE A 79 -12.66 -2.81 10.05
N LYS A 80 -13.59 -1.87 9.90
CA LYS A 80 -13.54 -0.58 10.61
C LYS A 80 -13.55 -0.73 12.14
N ASP A 81 -14.26 -1.75 12.65
CA ASP A 81 -14.35 -1.99 14.10
C ASP A 81 -13.06 -2.59 14.69
N ASP A 82 -12.13 -3.02 13.85
CA ASP A 82 -10.82 -3.58 14.24
C ASP A 82 -9.68 -2.54 14.18
N CYS A 83 -9.96 -1.29 13.83
CA CYS A 83 -8.97 -0.22 13.72
C CYS A 83 -9.53 1.14 14.11
N GLU A 84 -8.66 2.04 14.55
CA GLU A 84 -9.01 3.43 14.87
C GLU A 84 -9.09 4.27 13.59
N LEU A 85 -10.01 5.25 13.55
CA LEU A 85 -10.05 6.26 12.48
C LEU A 85 -9.16 7.45 12.83
N PHE A 86 -8.30 7.83 11.89
CA PHE A 86 -7.56 9.08 11.92
C PHE A 86 -7.85 9.88 10.64
N VAL A 87 -8.38 11.10 10.80
CA VAL A 87 -8.71 11.98 9.67
C VAL A 87 -7.62 13.02 9.52
N GLU A 88 -6.99 13.06 8.34
CA GLU A 88 -5.96 14.04 7.99
C GLU A 88 -6.24 14.64 6.61
N PRO A 89 -6.80 15.86 6.55
CA PRO A 89 -7.12 16.51 5.28
C PRO A 89 -5.90 17.16 4.59
N ASP A 90 -4.80 17.37 5.31
CA ASP A 90 -3.57 17.92 4.74
C ASP A 90 -2.78 16.81 4.03
N LEU A 91 -2.68 16.90 2.71
CA LEU A 91 -1.97 15.92 1.89
C LEU A 91 -0.49 15.78 2.28
N GLY A 92 0.18 16.87 2.64
CA GLY A 92 1.59 16.84 3.02
C GLY A 92 1.80 16.06 4.31
N LYS A 93 0.96 16.28 5.33
CA LYS A 93 0.99 15.52 6.58
C LYS A 93 0.60 14.05 6.35
N PHE A 94 -0.45 13.81 5.56
CA PHE A 94 -0.86 12.45 5.20
C PHE A 94 0.33 11.65 4.62
N MET A 95 1.11 12.25 3.72
CA MET A 95 2.29 11.63 3.14
C MET A 95 3.42 11.42 4.17
N GLN A 96 3.63 12.36 5.11
CA GLN A 96 4.60 12.20 6.19
C GLN A 96 4.25 11.02 7.10
N TYR A 97 2.97 10.81 7.42
CA TYR A 97 2.49 9.66 8.18
C TYR A 97 2.71 8.34 7.43
N ILE A 98 2.40 8.30 6.13
CA ILE A 98 2.72 7.12 5.29
C ILE A 98 4.22 6.82 5.33
N ASN A 99 5.06 7.85 5.22
CA ASN A 99 6.52 7.68 5.19
C ASN A 99 7.10 7.27 6.56
N GLY A 100 6.40 7.58 7.64
CA GLY A 100 6.81 7.29 9.02
C GLY A 100 6.19 6.06 9.65
N CYS A 101 5.13 5.47 9.06
CA CYS A 101 4.48 4.30 9.64
C CYS A 101 5.32 3.02 9.47
N LYS A 102 4.96 1.97 10.23
CA LYS A 102 5.64 0.67 10.14
C LYS A 102 5.38 -0.01 8.81
N VAL A 103 4.12 -0.03 8.38
CA VAL A 103 3.66 -0.54 7.08
C VAL A 103 2.41 0.21 6.67
N PHE A 104 2.32 0.58 5.42
CA PHE A 104 1.14 1.18 4.82
C PHE A 104 0.41 0.18 3.94
N MET A 105 -0.85 -0.11 4.26
CA MET A 105 -1.70 -1.01 3.47
C MET A 105 -2.77 -0.22 2.73
N THR A 106 -2.85 -0.38 1.42
CA THR A 106 -3.77 0.39 0.59
C THR A 106 -4.14 -0.34 -0.69
N ASN A 107 -5.28 0.02 -1.29
CA ASN A 107 -5.60 -0.43 -2.64
C ASN A 107 -4.95 0.46 -3.72
N ALA A 108 -4.96 0.00 -4.97
CA ALA A 108 -4.34 0.69 -6.12
C ALA A 108 -5.01 2.03 -6.42
N THR A 109 -4.57 3.06 -5.73
CA THR A 109 -5.03 4.45 -5.78
C THR A 109 -3.85 5.41 -5.75
N GLY A 110 -4.12 6.71 -5.71
CA GLY A 110 -3.08 7.74 -5.56
C GLY A 110 -2.21 7.54 -4.33
N THR A 111 -2.77 7.01 -3.23
CA THR A 111 -2.01 6.75 -1.99
C THR A 111 -0.96 5.64 -2.15
N LEU A 112 -1.23 4.62 -2.96
CA LEU A 112 -0.22 3.62 -3.32
C LEU A 112 0.91 4.25 -4.16
N CYS A 113 0.58 5.14 -5.10
CA CYS A 113 1.59 5.88 -5.86
C CYS A 113 2.47 6.75 -4.96
N MET A 114 1.88 7.41 -3.96
CA MET A 114 2.63 8.20 -2.96
C MET A 114 3.61 7.34 -2.18
N ALA A 115 3.13 6.23 -1.60
CA ALA A 115 3.98 5.28 -0.87
C ALA A 115 5.13 4.73 -1.74
N THR A 116 4.84 4.40 -3.00
CA THR A 116 5.84 3.95 -3.97
C THR A 116 6.88 5.03 -4.25
N SER A 117 6.44 6.28 -4.46
CA SER A 117 7.36 7.40 -4.76
C SER A 117 8.32 7.71 -3.62
N MET A 118 7.90 7.47 -2.39
CA MET A 118 8.72 7.65 -1.17
C MET A 118 9.53 6.39 -0.79
N ASN A 119 9.28 5.27 -1.47
CA ASN A 119 9.78 3.94 -1.08
C ASN A 119 9.44 3.58 0.37
N SER A 120 8.21 3.90 0.80
CA SER A 120 7.71 3.50 2.10
C SER A 120 7.35 2.02 2.12
N PRO A 121 7.54 1.30 3.27
CA PRO A 121 7.07 -0.08 3.43
C PRO A 121 5.56 -0.17 3.17
N ARG A 122 5.15 -1.05 2.25
CA ARG A 122 3.76 -1.07 1.80
C ARG A 122 3.24 -2.41 1.39
N ILE A 123 1.93 -2.58 1.54
CA ILE A 123 1.14 -3.70 1.02
C ILE A 123 0.05 -3.12 0.13
N GLY A 124 0.04 -3.53 -1.14
CA GLY A 124 -0.89 -3.04 -2.15
C GLY A 124 -1.94 -4.09 -2.54
N GLU A 125 -3.23 -3.77 -2.34
CA GLU A 125 -4.33 -4.45 -3.03
C GLU A 125 -4.39 -3.94 -4.46
N VAL A 126 -4.24 -4.82 -5.44
CA VAL A 126 -4.29 -4.46 -6.86
C VAL A 126 -5.44 -5.16 -7.57
N GLY A 127 -6.08 -4.48 -8.49
CA GLY A 127 -7.18 -5.03 -9.25
C GLY A 127 -6.69 -5.88 -10.42
N LYS A 128 -7.52 -6.83 -10.84
CA LYS A 128 -7.27 -7.78 -11.93
C LYS A 128 -6.65 -7.17 -13.19
N PHE A 129 -7.08 -5.97 -13.57
CA PHE A 129 -6.57 -5.29 -14.76
C PHE A 129 -5.25 -4.55 -14.54
N ILE A 130 -4.87 -4.34 -13.27
CA ILE A 130 -3.68 -3.57 -12.89
C ILE A 130 -2.56 -4.50 -12.43
N THR A 131 -2.88 -5.73 -12.08
CA THR A 131 -1.93 -6.75 -11.62
C THR A 131 -0.66 -6.83 -12.47
N PRO A 132 -0.71 -6.90 -13.83
CA PRO A 132 0.49 -6.97 -14.64
C PRO A 132 1.46 -5.80 -14.43
N HIS A 133 0.95 -4.63 -14.08
CA HIS A 133 1.76 -3.42 -13.87
C HIS A 133 2.48 -3.39 -12.51
N TYR A 134 1.95 -4.11 -11.52
CA TYR A 134 2.54 -4.18 -10.17
C TYR A 134 3.35 -5.46 -9.93
N MET A 135 3.17 -6.49 -10.76
CA MET A 135 3.87 -7.77 -10.62
C MET A 135 5.40 -7.65 -10.53
N HIS A 136 5.95 -6.57 -11.07
CA HIS A 136 7.39 -6.35 -11.12
C HIS A 136 7.90 -5.35 -10.08
N ASP A 137 7.02 -4.68 -9.35
CA ASP A 137 7.45 -3.67 -8.35
C ASP A 137 8.30 -4.29 -7.24
N HIS A 138 8.05 -5.55 -6.84
CA HIS A 138 8.88 -6.28 -5.89
C HIS A 138 10.32 -6.52 -6.37
N LEU A 139 10.59 -6.45 -7.67
CA LEU A 139 11.95 -6.54 -8.22
C LEU A 139 12.76 -5.27 -7.93
N PHE A 140 12.08 -4.15 -7.71
CA PHE A 140 12.70 -2.84 -7.51
C PHE A 140 12.62 -2.35 -6.07
N PHE A 141 11.69 -2.88 -5.28
CA PHE A 141 11.44 -2.41 -3.90
C PHE A 141 11.38 -3.60 -2.94
N ASP A 142 12.28 -3.64 -1.97
CA ASP A 142 12.38 -4.74 -1.01
C ASP A 142 11.20 -4.79 -0.02
N ASP A 143 10.63 -3.64 0.32
CA ASP A 143 9.53 -3.49 1.29
C ASP A 143 8.17 -3.28 0.61
N ALA A 144 7.95 -3.85 -0.57
CA ALA A 144 6.70 -3.79 -1.30
C ALA A 144 6.09 -5.17 -1.50
N GLU A 145 4.87 -5.35 -1.00
CA GLU A 145 4.10 -6.58 -1.16
C GLU A 145 2.79 -6.29 -1.87
N PHE A 146 2.30 -7.25 -2.66
CA PHE A 146 1.07 -7.09 -3.44
C PHE A 146 0.22 -8.33 -3.41
N PHE A 147 -1.09 -8.15 -3.44
CA PHE A 147 -2.08 -9.19 -3.58
C PHE A 147 -3.28 -8.70 -4.42
N ASP A 148 -4.02 -9.64 -4.95
CA ASP A 148 -5.30 -9.41 -5.63
C ASP A 148 -6.30 -10.54 -5.29
N HIS A 149 -7.42 -10.57 -6.01
CA HIS A 149 -8.46 -11.60 -5.87
C HIS A 149 -7.98 -13.03 -6.20
N SER A 150 -6.81 -13.22 -6.80
CA SER A 150 -6.21 -14.54 -7.06
C SER A 150 -5.21 -14.97 -5.97
N GLY A 151 -4.85 -14.07 -5.06
CA GLY A 151 -3.96 -14.31 -3.94
C GLY A 151 -2.76 -13.39 -3.89
N VAL A 152 -1.70 -13.86 -3.22
CA VAL A 152 -0.46 -13.13 -3.01
C VAL A 152 0.39 -13.16 -4.28
N LEU A 153 0.82 -11.98 -4.72
CA LEU A 153 1.60 -11.80 -5.95
C LEU A 153 3.11 -11.68 -5.67
N THR A 154 3.49 -11.32 -4.46
CA THR A 154 4.89 -11.16 -4.05
C THR A 154 5.49 -12.53 -3.75
N PRO A 155 6.63 -12.92 -4.35
CA PRO A 155 7.18 -14.28 -4.22
C PRO A 155 7.60 -14.68 -2.80
N ASN A 156 8.13 -13.76 -2.01
CA ASN A 156 8.57 -13.99 -0.63
C ASN A 156 8.06 -12.88 0.27
N PRO A 157 6.76 -12.85 0.56
CA PRO A 157 6.17 -11.78 1.36
C PRO A 157 6.56 -11.89 2.82
N LYS A 158 6.66 -10.76 3.49
CA LYS A 158 6.92 -10.66 4.92
C LYS A 158 5.63 -10.73 5.75
N TYR A 159 4.57 -10.10 5.23
CA TYR A 159 3.29 -9.94 5.91
C TYR A 159 2.16 -10.76 5.27
N LEU A 160 2.11 -10.82 3.95
CA LEU A 160 1.14 -11.63 3.24
C LEU A 160 1.49 -13.13 3.38
N LYS A 161 0.48 -13.99 3.39
CA LYS A 161 0.70 -15.44 3.50
C LYS A 161 0.28 -16.13 2.20
N HIS A 162 1.21 -16.83 1.58
CA HIS A 162 0.85 -17.75 0.50
C HIS A 162 -0.06 -18.87 1.04
N LYS A 163 -1.00 -19.31 0.20
CA LYS A 163 -1.77 -20.53 0.46
C LYS A 163 -0.89 -21.77 0.36
#